data_8c7d9717883077b40accd3ed873108d6
#
_entry.id   8c7d9717883077b40accd3ed873108d6
#
_cell.length_a   1.000
_cell.length_b   1.000
_cell.length_c   1.000
_cell.angle_alpha   90.00
_cell.angle_beta   90.00
_cell.angle_gamma   90.00
#
_symmetry.space_group_name_H-M   'P 1'
#
loop_
_entity.id
_entity.type
_entity.pdbx_description
1 polymer ?
#
loop_
_entity_poly.entity_id
_entity_poly.type
_entity_poly.pdbx_seq_one_letter_code
_entity_poly.pdbx_strand_id
1 'polypeptide(L)'
;TALFESILVMTGAVGRKGSSKDGYAVGDGSPEAKARQMSTEVNIASTEYLGNPWTFLDCPGSVEMIQESTNALMVADTAVVVCEADASRALTVAPLLKFLSEKKIPHILFINKMDTAISSVKETLEALQAFSDRPLVLREIPIREDDKIIGHVDLVSERAFKWTPGKPSDLIEIPGEVKDREQEARTELLESLADFDDKLLEDLLEDVIPTTEEIYTSLTEDLRQSLIVPVFFGSAENDNGGRRLLKALRHECPEVAATAERLGINSTGGTHNHIISGSK
;
A
#
# COMPACT_ATOMS: atom_id res chain seq x y z
N THR A 1 5.09 -11.20 -5.07
CA THR A 1 4.54 -12.55 -4.75
C THR A 1 4.47 -12.80 -3.24
N ALA A 2 5.53 -12.58 -2.43
CA ALA A 2 5.47 -12.89 -0.99
C ALA A 2 4.33 -12.15 -0.25
N LEU A 3 4.08 -10.87 -0.54
CA LEU A 3 2.96 -10.12 0.02
C LEU A 3 1.60 -10.65 -0.49
N PHE A 4 1.52 -11.00 -1.76
CA PHE A 4 0.34 -11.61 -2.36
C PHE A 4 -0.03 -12.93 -1.66
N GLU A 5 0.92 -13.85 -1.50
CA GLU A 5 0.73 -15.11 -0.75
C GLU A 5 0.30 -14.86 0.70
N SER A 6 0.93 -13.88 1.37
CA SER A 6 0.58 -13.47 2.73
C SER A 6 -0.87 -12.96 2.82
N ILE A 7 -1.30 -12.14 1.86
CA ILE A 7 -2.68 -11.65 1.77
C ILE A 7 -3.67 -12.81 1.61
N LEU A 8 -3.39 -13.76 0.72
CA LEU A 8 -4.29 -14.89 0.49
C LEU A 8 -4.45 -15.78 1.73
N VAL A 9 -3.39 -15.96 2.52
CA VAL A 9 -3.49 -16.65 3.82
C VAL A 9 -4.28 -15.83 4.82
N MET A 10 -4.01 -14.52 4.96
CA MET A 10 -4.71 -13.65 5.90
C MET A 10 -6.20 -13.52 5.64
N THR A 11 -6.61 -13.62 4.36
CA THR A 11 -8.02 -13.59 3.94
C THR A 11 -8.68 -14.97 3.99
N GLY A 12 -7.91 -16.03 4.23
CA GLY A 12 -8.40 -17.40 4.27
C GLY A 12 -8.64 -18.03 2.89
N ALA A 13 -8.21 -17.37 1.80
CA ALA A 13 -8.32 -17.92 0.45
C ALA A 13 -7.46 -19.18 0.28
N VAL A 14 -6.34 -19.25 0.97
CA VAL A 14 -5.48 -20.43 1.03
C VAL A 14 -5.16 -20.80 2.47
N GLY A 15 -5.04 -22.10 2.75
CA GLY A 15 -4.77 -22.58 4.09
C GLY A 15 -3.29 -22.52 4.51
N ARG A 16 -2.39 -22.25 3.55
CA ARG A 16 -0.94 -22.23 3.77
C ARG A 16 -0.28 -21.27 2.80
N LYS A 17 0.69 -20.50 3.29
CA LYS A 17 1.52 -19.62 2.49
C LYS A 17 2.40 -20.43 1.53
N GLY A 18 2.35 -20.05 0.27
CA GLY A 18 3.22 -20.57 -0.77
C GLY A 18 4.54 -19.79 -0.82
N SER A 19 5.50 -20.39 -1.52
CA SER A 19 6.78 -19.76 -1.83
C SER A 19 7.19 -20.18 -3.24
N SER A 20 7.65 -19.23 -4.05
CA SER A 20 8.19 -19.52 -5.38
C SER A 20 9.39 -20.48 -5.32
N LYS A 21 10.13 -20.46 -4.20
CA LYS A 21 11.27 -21.38 -3.96
C LYS A 21 10.83 -22.83 -3.77
N ASP A 22 9.68 -23.03 -3.14
CA ASP A 22 9.16 -24.36 -2.81
C ASP A 22 8.24 -24.91 -3.92
N GLY A 23 7.96 -24.10 -4.95
CA GLY A 23 7.09 -24.48 -6.08
C GLY A 23 5.62 -24.62 -5.72
N TYR A 24 5.17 -24.08 -4.58
CA TYR A 24 3.79 -24.14 -4.09
C TYR A 24 3.11 -22.76 -4.01
N ALA A 25 3.66 -21.75 -4.67
CA ALA A 25 2.98 -20.46 -4.75
C ALA A 25 1.68 -20.58 -5.55
N VAL A 26 0.66 -19.84 -5.15
CA VAL A 26 -0.60 -19.70 -5.93
C VAL A 26 -0.31 -19.04 -7.26
N GLY A 27 0.59 -18.05 -7.24
CA GLY A 27 1.23 -17.51 -8.42
C GLY A 27 2.42 -18.37 -8.87
N ASP A 28 3.09 -17.94 -9.93
CA ASP A 28 4.33 -18.54 -10.44
C ASP A 28 4.21 -20.04 -10.77
N GLY A 29 3.02 -20.44 -11.23
CA GLY A 29 2.71 -21.83 -11.57
C GLY A 29 3.37 -22.33 -12.84
N SER A 30 3.76 -21.43 -13.76
CA SER A 30 4.34 -21.77 -15.06
C SER A 30 5.71 -22.44 -14.93
N PRO A 31 6.08 -23.32 -15.87
CA PRO A 31 7.41 -23.93 -15.88
C PRO A 31 8.54 -22.90 -15.93
N GLU A 32 8.32 -21.78 -16.61
CA GLU A 32 9.29 -20.71 -16.74
C GLU A 32 9.48 -19.95 -15.43
N ALA A 33 8.40 -19.58 -14.75
CA ALA A 33 8.46 -18.93 -13.44
C ALA A 33 9.19 -19.79 -12.42
N LYS A 34 8.89 -21.11 -12.42
CA LYS A 34 9.59 -22.08 -11.55
C LYS A 34 11.07 -22.21 -11.86
N ALA A 35 11.43 -22.27 -13.16
CA ALA A 35 12.82 -22.38 -13.57
C ALA A 35 13.64 -21.13 -13.23
N ARG A 36 13.03 -19.94 -13.33
CA ARG A 36 13.66 -18.66 -13.00
C ARG A 36 13.55 -18.28 -11.52
N GLN A 37 12.69 -18.98 -10.75
CA GLN A 37 12.33 -18.64 -9.36
C GLN A 37 11.85 -17.19 -9.21
N MET A 38 11.09 -16.70 -10.19
CA MET A 38 10.54 -15.34 -10.22
C MET A 38 9.26 -15.29 -11.08
N SER A 39 8.41 -14.34 -10.79
CA SER A 39 7.21 -14.11 -11.61
C SER A 39 7.57 -13.64 -13.00
N THR A 40 6.99 -14.28 -14.01
CA THR A 40 7.19 -13.98 -15.45
C THR A 40 5.91 -13.48 -16.12
N GLU A 41 4.77 -13.63 -15.45
CA GLU A 41 3.44 -13.25 -15.90
C GLU A 41 2.63 -12.71 -14.74
N VAL A 42 1.51 -12.04 -15.01
CA VAL A 42 0.58 -11.57 -13.97
C VAL A 42 -0.18 -12.76 -13.39
N ASN A 43 -0.10 -12.93 -12.10
CA ASN A 43 -0.89 -13.92 -11.36
C ASN A 43 -2.14 -13.27 -10.77
N ILE A 44 -3.29 -13.95 -10.89
CA ILE A 44 -4.58 -13.42 -10.48
C ILE A 44 -5.20 -14.34 -9.43
N ALA A 45 -5.61 -13.78 -8.31
CA ALA A 45 -6.41 -14.51 -7.32
C ALA A 45 -7.51 -13.62 -6.75
N SER A 46 -8.67 -14.22 -6.55
CA SER A 46 -9.83 -13.57 -5.91
C SER A 46 -10.06 -14.15 -4.53
N THR A 47 -10.48 -13.29 -3.62
CA THR A 47 -10.82 -13.66 -2.24
C THR A 47 -11.91 -12.74 -1.72
N GLU A 48 -12.50 -13.11 -0.59
CA GLU A 48 -13.40 -12.26 0.18
C GLU A 48 -12.70 -11.83 1.47
N TYR A 49 -12.76 -10.55 1.79
CA TYR A 49 -12.25 -10.02 3.05
C TYR A 49 -13.27 -9.11 3.71
N LEU A 50 -13.72 -9.51 4.90
CA LEU A 50 -14.74 -8.79 5.69
C LEU A 50 -16.01 -8.44 4.90
N GLY A 51 -16.50 -9.39 4.09
CA GLY A 51 -17.70 -9.26 3.29
C GLY A 51 -17.55 -8.55 1.95
N ASN A 52 -16.34 -8.13 1.60
CA ASN A 52 -16.07 -7.49 0.32
C ASN A 52 -15.27 -8.43 -0.59
N PRO A 53 -15.63 -8.57 -1.89
CA PRO A 53 -14.85 -9.33 -2.86
C PRO A 53 -13.62 -8.51 -3.30
N TRP A 54 -12.48 -9.20 -3.43
CA TRP A 54 -11.21 -8.65 -3.86
C TRP A 54 -10.60 -9.50 -4.96
N THR A 55 -10.04 -8.85 -5.96
CA THR A 55 -9.18 -9.51 -6.95
C THR A 55 -7.81 -8.87 -6.92
N PHE A 56 -6.81 -9.66 -6.61
CA PHE A 56 -5.40 -9.24 -6.56
C PHE A 56 -4.69 -9.67 -7.83
N LEU A 57 -3.95 -8.75 -8.42
CA LEU A 57 -3.09 -8.95 -9.58
C LEU A 57 -1.64 -8.88 -9.09
N ASP A 58 -0.96 -10.02 -8.96
CA ASP A 58 0.46 -10.07 -8.60
C ASP A 58 1.30 -9.91 -9.86
N CYS A 59 1.93 -8.76 -9.99
CA CYS A 59 2.68 -8.36 -11.17
C CYS A 59 4.16 -8.71 -11.04
N PRO A 60 4.83 -9.14 -12.13
CA PRO A 60 6.27 -9.35 -12.13
C PRO A 60 7.04 -8.09 -11.75
N GLY A 61 8.01 -8.23 -10.84
CA GLY A 61 8.88 -7.12 -10.41
C GLY A 61 10.10 -6.88 -11.28
N SER A 62 10.37 -7.75 -12.25
CA SER A 62 11.52 -7.61 -13.15
C SER A 62 11.26 -6.56 -14.22
N VAL A 63 12.28 -5.74 -14.50
CA VAL A 63 12.24 -4.73 -15.57
C VAL A 63 11.97 -5.35 -16.95
N GLU A 64 12.42 -6.59 -17.17
CA GLU A 64 12.18 -7.32 -18.41
C GLU A 64 10.69 -7.61 -18.66
N MET A 65 9.89 -7.69 -17.58
CA MET A 65 8.45 -8.01 -17.64
C MET A 65 7.57 -6.77 -17.38
N ILE A 66 8.11 -5.57 -17.48
CA ILE A 66 7.40 -4.33 -17.15
C ILE A 66 6.12 -4.14 -17.97
N GLN A 67 6.08 -4.65 -19.18
CA GLN A 67 4.88 -4.57 -20.04
C GLN A 67 3.70 -5.34 -19.45
N GLU A 68 3.93 -6.51 -18.87
CA GLU A 68 2.91 -7.28 -18.15
C GLU A 68 2.35 -6.48 -16.99
N SER A 69 3.25 -5.90 -16.18
CA SER A 69 2.87 -5.08 -15.02
C SER A 69 2.09 -3.84 -15.42
N THR A 70 2.51 -3.11 -16.45
CA THR A 70 1.81 -1.90 -16.91
C THR A 70 0.43 -2.19 -17.47
N ASN A 71 0.24 -3.31 -18.17
CA ASN A 71 -1.08 -3.72 -18.65
C ASN A 71 -2.05 -3.99 -17.49
N ALA A 72 -1.61 -4.70 -16.46
CA ALA A 72 -2.41 -4.98 -15.27
C ALA A 72 -2.74 -3.71 -14.48
N LEU A 73 -1.78 -2.81 -14.32
CA LEU A 73 -1.95 -1.54 -13.61
C LEU A 73 -3.01 -0.63 -14.26
N MET A 74 -3.13 -0.66 -15.59
CA MET A 74 -4.13 0.16 -16.28
C MET A 74 -5.57 -0.18 -15.88
N VAL A 75 -5.85 -1.42 -15.50
CA VAL A 75 -7.21 -1.88 -15.13
C VAL A 75 -7.42 -2.00 -13.62
N ALA A 76 -6.37 -1.79 -12.82
CA ALA A 76 -6.47 -1.88 -11.38
C ALA A 76 -7.13 -0.63 -10.77
N ASP A 77 -7.93 -0.79 -9.72
CA ASP A 77 -8.53 0.31 -8.97
C ASP A 77 -7.47 1.06 -8.17
N THR A 78 -6.56 0.32 -7.56
CA THR A 78 -5.44 0.85 -6.79
C THR A 78 -4.23 -0.07 -6.97
N ALA A 79 -3.05 0.52 -7.08
CA ALA A 79 -1.79 -0.23 -7.10
C ALA A 79 -1.15 -0.25 -5.71
N VAL A 80 -0.55 -1.38 -5.34
CA VAL A 80 0.35 -1.47 -4.18
C VAL A 80 1.78 -1.64 -4.69
N VAL A 81 2.56 -0.58 -4.57
CA VAL A 81 3.98 -0.60 -4.94
C VAL A 81 4.77 -1.18 -3.78
N VAL A 82 5.39 -2.33 -4.00
CA VAL A 82 6.17 -3.03 -2.97
C VAL A 82 7.66 -2.80 -3.22
N CYS A 83 8.35 -2.22 -2.25
CA CYS A 83 9.80 -2.01 -2.28
C CYS A 83 10.46 -2.59 -1.02
N GLU A 84 11.77 -2.76 -1.06
CA GLU A 84 12.54 -3.18 0.10
C GLU A 84 12.95 -1.95 0.93
N ALA A 85 13.22 -2.16 2.23
CA ALA A 85 13.79 -1.15 3.12
C ALA A 85 15.29 -0.96 2.84
N ASP A 86 15.58 -0.45 1.65
CA ASP A 86 16.93 -0.20 1.12
C ASP A 86 16.90 1.06 0.23
N ALA A 87 17.36 2.18 0.79
CA ALA A 87 17.39 3.48 0.11
C ALA A 87 18.20 3.44 -1.21
N SER A 88 19.23 2.58 -1.31
CA SER A 88 20.04 2.45 -2.52
C SER A 88 19.26 1.89 -3.72
N ARG A 89 18.13 1.22 -3.46
CA ARG A 89 17.26 0.63 -4.48
C ARG A 89 16.09 1.53 -4.91
N ALA A 90 15.96 2.71 -4.34
CA ALA A 90 14.87 3.63 -4.68
C ALA A 90 14.77 3.92 -6.18
N LEU A 91 15.90 4.04 -6.87
CA LEU A 91 15.95 4.24 -8.32
C LEU A 91 15.23 3.12 -9.12
N THR A 92 15.21 1.89 -8.62
CA THR A 92 14.56 0.77 -9.33
C THR A 92 13.04 0.90 -9.37
N VAL A 93 12.45 1.65 -8.44
CA VAL A 93 11.01 1.89 -8.33
C VAL A 93 10.57 3.14 -9.13
N ALA A 94 11.52 4.03 -9.43
CA ALA A 94 11.25 5.31 -10.08
C ALA A 94 10.42 5.22 -11.38
N PRO A 95 10.69 4.31 -12.34
CA PRO A 95 9.89 4.19 -13.56
C PRO A 95 8.43 3.84 -13.28
N LEU A 96 8.19 3.02 -12.25
CA LEU A 96 6.85 2.61 -11.84
C LEU A 96 6.08 3.76 -11.19
N LEU A 97 6.70 4.50 -10.26
CA LEU A 97 6.08 5.67 -9.63
C LEU A 97 5.72 6.73 -10.67
N LYS A 98 6.62 6.99 -11.62
CA LYS A 98 6.36 7.91 -12.73
C LYS A 98 5.17 7.45 -13.58
N PHE A 99 5.12 6.18 -13.98
CA PHE A 99 4.00 5.63 -14.74
C PHE A 99 2.67 5.79 -14.01
N LEU A 100 2.62 5.47 -12.71
CA LEU A 100 1.42 5.58 -11.88
C LEU A 100 0.95 7.04 -11.77
N SER A 101 1.87 7.98 -11.57
CA SER A 101 1.57 9.41 -11.52
C SER A 101 1.05 9.95 -12.85
N GLU A 102 1.70 9.62 -13.98
CA GLU A 102 1.29 10.04 -15.33
C GLU A 102 -0.10 9.51 -15.71
N LYS A 103 -0.40 8.28 -15.31
CA LYS A 103 -1.70 7.63 -15.57
C LYS A 103 -2.76 7.95 -14.53
N LYS A 104 -2.41 8.71 -13.50
CA LYS A 104 -3.29 9.05 -12.35
C LYS A 104 -3.90 7.78 -11.73
N ILE A 105 -3.10 6.73 -11.60
CA ILE A 105 -3.52 5.50 -10.94
C ILE A 105 -3.31 5.68 -9.43
N PRO A 106 -4.36 5.62 -8.61
CA PRO A 106 -4.24 5.65 -7.16
C PRO A 106 -3.28 4.54 -6.70
N HIS A 107 -2.34 4.88 -5.83
CA HIS A 107 -1.38 3.88 -5.39
C HIS A 107 -0.93 4.10 -3.95
N ILE A 108 -0.58 3.00 -3.32
CA ILE A 108 -0.06 2.90 -1.96
C ILE A 108 1.34 2.30 -2.04
N LEU A 109 2.24 2.75 -1.20
CA LEU A 109 3.58 2.20 -1.09
C LEU A 109 3.67 1.29 0.14
N PHE A 110 4.24 0.10 -0.03
CA PHE A 110 4.49 -0.84 1.04
C PHE A 110 5.98 -1.17 1.13
N ILE A 111 6.64 -0.66 2.18
CA ILE A 111 8.05 -0.93 2.47
C ILE A 111 8.12 -2.31 3.15
N ASN A 112 8.55 -3.29 2.39
CA ASN A 112 8.62 -4.70 2.80
C ASN A 112 10.00 -5.07 3.36
N LYS A 113 10.10 -6.26 3.91
CA LYS A 113 11.32 -6.84 4.48
C LYS A 113 11.90 -6.02 5.64
N MET A 114 11.05 -5.46 6.47
CA MET A 114 11.47 -4.70 7.64
C MET A 114 12.24 -5.54 8.69
N ASP A 115 12.13 -6.86 8.60
CA ASP A 115 12.91 -7.83 9.40
C ASP A 115 14.38 -7.92 8.98
N THR A 116 14.71 -7.55 7.75
CA THR A 116 16.07 -7.54 7.19
C THR A 116 16.43 -6.18 6.60
N ALA A 117 15.85 -5.11 7.14
CA ALA A 117 16.02 -3.75 6.65
C ALA A 117 17.49 -3.30 6.68
N ILE A 118 17.94 -2.73 5.55
CA ILE A 118 19.27 -2.11 5.41
C ILE A 118 19.20 -0.63 5.79
N SER A 119 18.08 0.03 5.43
CA SER A 119 17.81 1.44 5.75
C SER A 119 16.61 1.55 6.69
N SER A 120 16.54 2.66 7.42
CA SER A 120 15.35 2.99 8.20
C SER A 120 14.15 3.33 7.28
N VAL A 121 12.94 3.34 7.85
CA VAL A 121 11.73 3.78 7.11
C VAL A 121 11.92 5.21 6.61
N LYS A 122 12.46 6.11 7.45
CA LYS A 122 12.68 7.52 7.09
C LYS A 122 13.67 7.66 5.93
N GLU A 123 14.84 7.03 6.00
CA GLU A 123 15.83 7.05 4.91
C GLU A 123 15.28 6.48 3.61
N THR A 124 14.52 5.39 3.69
CA THR A 124 13.88 4.79 2.53
C THR A 124 12.84 5.73 1.92
N LEU A 125 12.01 6.37 2.76
CA LEU A 125 11.01 7.33 2.35
C LEU A 125 11.63 8.55 1.65
N GLU A 126 12.65 9.15 2.25
CA GLU A 126 13.38 10.29 1.68
C GLU A 126 13.98 9.96 0.30
N ALA A 127 14.60 8.77 0.18
CA ALA A 127 15.15 8.31 -1.08
C ALA A 127 14.08 8.09 -2.17
N LEU A 128 12.91 7.57 -1.80
CA LEU A 128 11.80 7.35 -2.72
C LEU A 128 11.09 8.66 -3.10
N GLN A 129 10.99 9.62 -2.17
CA GLN A 129 10.39 10.92 -2.43
C GLN A 129 11.09 11.66 -3.57
N ALA A 130 12.39 11.49 -3.73
CA ALA A 130 13.15 12.08 -4.84
C ALA A 130 12.69 11.61 -6.23
N PHE A 131 11.94 10.50 -6.31
CA PHE A 131 11.42 9.91 -7.54
C PHE A 131 9.89 9.95 -7.64
N SER A 132 9.21 10.52 -6.67
CA SER A 132 7.76 10.67 -6.67
C SER A 132 7.36 12.12 -6.91
N ASP A 133 6.51 12.37 -7.90
CA ASP A 133 5.90 13.67 -8.15
C ASP A 133 4.78 14.00 -7.13
N ARG A 134 4.46 13.04 -6.27
CA ARG A 134 3.43 13.15 -5.23
C ARG A 134 4.06 13.01 -3.85
N PRO A 135 3.54 13.70 -2.83
CA PRO A 135 4.00 13.49 -1.47
C PRO A 135 3.77 12.05 -1.03
N LEU A 136 4.83 11.44 -0.50
CA LEU A 136 4.79 10.13 0.14
C LEU A 136 4.40 10.33 1.61
N VAL A 137 3.17 9.99 1.95
CA VAL A 137 2.57 10.29 3.25
C VAL A 137 2.67 9.08 4.17
N LEU A 138 3.53 9.16 5.19
CA LEU A 138 3.71 8.07 6.14
C LEU A 138 2.45 7.88 7.00
N ARG A 139 1.95 6.65 7.07
CA ARG A 139 0.71 6.31 7.79
C ARG A 139 0.96 5.69 9.16
N GLU A 140 2.17 5.25 9.40
CA GLU A 140 2.54 4.56 10.62
C GLU A 140 4.05 4.70 10.89
N ILE A 141 4.45 4.69 12.16
CA ILE A 141 5.86 4.68 12.56
C ILE A 141 6.22 3.37 13.25
N PRO A 142 7.47 2.89 13.12
CA PRO A 142 7.89 1.64 13.72
C PRO A 142 8.13 1.76 15.23
N ILE A 143 7.66 0.74 15.96
CA ILE A 143 8.04 0.47 17.34
C ILE A 143 9.21 -0.49 17.31
N ARG A 144 10.31 -0.15 18.00
CA ARG A 144 11.52 -0.95 18.05
C ARG A 144 11.73 -1.50 19.46
N GLU A 145 12.25 -2.71 19.54
CA GLU A 145 12.80 -3.31 20.74
C GLU A 145 14.18 -3.81 20.37
N ASP A 146 15.21 -3.23 20.95
CA ASP A 146 16.59 -3.32 20.46
C ASP A 146 16.67 -2.88 18.97
N ASP A 147 17.27 -3.71 18.12
CA ASP A 147 17.39 -3.43 16.68
C ASP A 147 16.22 -3.97 15.83
N LYS A 148 15.20 -4.57 16.47
CA LYS A 148 14.08 -5.20 15.76
C LYS A 148 12.84 -4.33 15.78
N ILE A 149 12.14 -4.30 14.66
CA ILE A 149 10.79 -3.72 14.62
C ILE A 149 9.80 -4.77 15.09
N ILE A 150 9.09 -4.45 16.17
CA ILE A 150 8.13 -5.32 16.84
C ILE A 150 6.68 -4.91 16.62
N GLY A 151 6.44 -3.76 16.00
CA GLY A 151 5.11 -3.23 15.82
C GLY A 151 5.11 -1.86 15.14
N HIS A 152 3.97 -1.20 15.20
CA HIS A 152 3.79 0.14 14.62
C HIS A 152 2.82 0.98 15.46
N VAL A 153 2.92 2.30 15.33
CA VAL A 153 1.90 3.25 15.76
C VAL A 153 1.20 3.80 14.52
N ASP A 154 -0.11 3.69 14.47
CA ASP A 154 -0.96 4.26 13.42
C ASP A 154 -1.14 5.76 13.70
N LEU A 155 -0.68 6.62 12.79
CA LEU A 155 -0.66 8.07 12.95
C LEU A 155 -2.04 8.73 12.87
N VAL A 156 -3.04 8.05 12.32
CA VAL A 156 -4.41 8.60 12.22
C VAL A 156 -5.21 8.30 13.49
N SER A 157 -5.19 7.05 13.94
CA SER A 157 -5.94 6.62 15.11
C SER A 157 -5.17 6.77 16.43
N GLU A 158 -3.88 7.12 16.38
CA GLU A 158 -2.99 7.27 17.54
C GLU A 158 -2.98 6.00 18.40
N ARG A 159 -2.91 4.83 17.75
CA ARG A 159 -2.91 3.52 18.40
C ARG A 159 -1.67 2.74 18.05
N ALA A 160 -1.09 2.12 19.08
CA ALA A 160 0.09 1.27 18.95
C ALA A 160 -0.31 -0.20 18.88
N PHE A 161 0.35 -0.92 17.98
CA PHE A 161 0.12 -2.34 17.75
C PHE A 161 1.42 -3.11 17.78
N LYS A 162 1.47 -4.19 18.57
CA LYS A 162 2.58 -5.13 18.61
C LYS A 162 2.27 -6.31 17.68
N TRP A 163 3.22 -6.66 16.82
CA TRP A 163 3.07 -7.76 15.89
C TRP A 163 3.20 -9.11 16.62
N THR A 164 2.28 -10.01 16.31
CA THR A 164 2.30 -11.39 16.82
C THR A 164 2.28 -12.34 15.64
N PRO A 165 3.32 -13.20 15.46
CA PRO A 165 3.42 -14.10 14.32
C PRO A 165 2.15 -14.94 14.10
N GLY A 166 1.62 -14.92 12.87
CA GLY A 166 0.44 -15.70 12.47
C GLY A 166 -0.89 -15.27 13.11
N LYS A 167 -0.93 -14.16 13.86
CA LYS A 167 -2.14 -13.66 14.54
C LYS A 167 -2.38 -12.17 14.20
N PRO A 168 -3.57 -11.63 14.47
CA PRO A 168 -3.78 -10.19 14.50
C PRO A 168 -2.83 -9.53 15.52
N SER A 169 -2.39 -8.32 15.21
CA SER A 169 -1.54 -7.53 16.10
C SER A 169 -2.27 -7.18 17.40
N ASP A 170 -1.56 -7.20 18.49
CA ASP A 170 -2.08 -6.84 19.80
C ASP A 170 -2.07 -5.32 19.98
N LEU A 171 -3.18 -4.74 20.46
CA LEU A 171 -3.23 -3.33 20.85
C LEU A 171 -2.44 -3.13 22.13
N ILE A 172 -1.52 -2.16 22.12
CA ILE A 172 -0.70 -1.80 23.27
C ILE A 172 -0.76 -0.29 23.54
N GLU A 173 -0.28 0.15 24.67
CA GLU A 173 -0.04 1.58 24.92
C GLU A 173 1.14 2.07 24.07
N ILE A 174 1.09 3.34 23.62
CA ILE A 174 2.22 3.94 22.88
C ILE A 174 3.43 4.00 23.82
N PRO A 175 4.55 3.34 23.47
CA PRO A 175 5.76 3.39 24.29
C PRO A 175 6.26 4.84 24.45
N GLY A 176 6.69 5.20 25.66
CA GLY A 176 7.11 6.58 25.97
C GLY A 176 8.22 7.10 25.04
N GLU A 177 9.13 6.24 24.64
CA GLU A 177 10.25 6.53 23.72
C GLU A 177 9.84 6.85 22.28
N VAL A 178 8.59 6.53 21.89
CA VAL A 178 8.07 6.72 20.54
C VAL A 178 7.16 7.95 20.44
N LYS A 179 6.68 8.49 21.56
CA LYS A 179 5.68 9.56 21.60
C LYS A 179 6.08 10.82 20.85
N ASP A 180 7.31 11.31 21.06
CA ASP A 180 7.78 12.53 20.40
C ASP A 180 7.86 12.35 18.89
N ARG A 181 8.33 11.17 18.45
CA ARG A 181 8.40 10.81 17.03
C ARG A 181 7.02 10.60 16.41
N GLU A 182 6.08 10.11 17.19
CA GLU A 182 4.70 9.94 16.76
C GLU A 182 4.06 11.31 16.52
N GLN A 183 4.22 12.26 17.45
CA GLN A 183 3.70 13.62 17.31
C GLN A 183 4.32 14.34 16.12
N GLU A 184 5.63 14.24 15.92
CA GLU A 184 6.33 14.82 14.76
C GLU A 184 5.78 14.24 13.45
N ALA A 185 5.73 12.91 13.32
CA ALA A 185 5.24 12.24 12.11
C ALA A 185 3.74 12.48 11.85
N ARG A 186 2.93 12.63 12.90
CA ARG A 186 1.52 13.01 12.78
C ARG A 186 1.37 14.44 12.27
N THR A 187 2.19 15.36 12.75
CA THR A 187 2.19 16.73 12.23
C THR A 187 2.54 16.77 10.75
N GLU A 188 3.61 16.06 10.33
CA GLU A 188 3.99 15.94 8.92
C GLU A 188 2.88 15.33 8.06
N LEU A 189 2.14 14.34 8.59
CA LEU A 189 0.97 13.76 7.92
C LEU A 189 -0.11 14.82 7.69
N LEU A 190 -0.49 15.57 8.74
CA LEU A 190 -1.55 16.57 8.67
C LEU A 190 -1.19 17.73 7.75
N GLU A 191 0.04 18.22 7.82
CA GLU A 191 0.56 19.25 6.91
C GLU A 191 0.49 18.80 5.46
N SER A 192 0.87 17.55 5.18
CA SER A 192 0.82 16.99 3.81
C SER A 192 -0.62 16.89 3.26
N LEU A 193 -1.61 16.66 4.11
CA LEU A 193 -3.02 16.64 3.72
C LEU A 193 -3.59 18.04 3.56
N ALA A 194 -3.16 18.99 4.41
CA ALA A 194 -3.58 20.38 4.36
C ALA A 194 -3.17 21.09 3.06
N ASP A 195 -2.17 20.59 2.35
CA ASP A 195 -1.80 21.08 1.02
C ASP A 195 -2.93 20.89 -0.02
N PHE A 196 -3.90 20.01 0.25
CA PHE A 196 -4.99 19.66 -0.66
C PHE A 196 -6.39 19.90 -0.06
N ASP A 197 -6.49 20.30 1.21
CA ASP A 197 -7.74 20.52 1.93
C ASP A 197 -7.72 21.87 2.66
N ASP A 198 -8.38 22.87 2.09
CA ASP A 198 -8.42 24.24 2.63
C ASP A 198 -9.02 24.29 4.04
N LYS A 199 -9.99 23.42 4.37
CA LYS A 199 -10.58 23.34 5.70
C LYS A 199 -9.58 22.81 6.72
N LEU A 200 -8.87 21.74 6.36
CA LEU A 200 -7.84 21.17 7.21
C LEU A 200 -6.70 22.15 7.44
N LEU A 201 -6.32 22.92 6.41
CA LEU A 201 -5.33 23.99 6.54
C LEU A 201 -5.79 25.08 7.51
N GLU A 202 -7.04 25.53 7.42
CA GLU A 202 -7.62 26.51 8.34
C GLU A 202 -7.62 26.00 9.78
N ASP A 203 -8.08 24.77 10.01
CA ASP A 203 -8.09 24.12 11.34
C ASP A 203 -6.68 24.06 11.94
N LEU A 204 -5.67 23.68 11.15
CA LEU A 204 -4.27 23.63 11.64
C LEU A 204 -3.69 25.01 11.95
N LEU A 205 -4.05 26.05 11.19
CA LEU A 205 -3.61 27.43 11.45
C LEU A 205 -4.26 28.03 12.71
N GLU A 206 -5.43 27.52 13.09
CA GLU A 206 -6.15 27.91 14.31
C GLU A 206 -5.82 27.01 15.53
N ASP A 207 -4.83 26.13 15.42
CA ASP A 207 -4.48 25.11 16.43
C ASP A 207 -5.65 24.16 16.78
N VAL A 208 -6.58 23.94 15.84
CA VAL A 208 -7.68 23.00 15.98
C VAL A 208 -7.20 21.60 15.56
N ILE A 209 -7.38 20.62 16.43
CA ILE A 209 -7.01 19.24 16.14
C ILE A 209 -8.13 18.57 15.33
N PRO A 210 -7.88 18.15 14.07
CA PRO A 210 -8.88 17.48 13.27
C PRO A 210 -9.26 16.12 13.86
N THR A 211 -10.50 15.73 13.68
CA THR A 211 -10.98 14.42 14.11
C THR A 211 -10.40 13.30 13.23
N THR A 212 -10.33 12.09 13.78
CA THR A 212 -9.89 10.91 13.03
C THR A 212 -10.72 10.68 11.76
N GLU A 213 -12.01 11.00 11.79
CA GLU A 213 -12.92 10.85 10.64
C GLU A 213 -12.61 11.87 9.53
N GLU A 214 -12.34 13.12 9.88
CA GLU A 214 -11.91 14.15 8.93
C GLU A 214 -10.59 13.74 8.24
N ILE A 215 -9.61 13.28 9.02
CA ILE A 215 -8.32 12.83 8.46
C ILE A 215 -8.52 11.64 7.49
N TYR A 216 -9.36 10.65 7.83
CA TYR A 216 -9.66 9.54 6.90
C TYR A 216 -10.39 10.01 5.65
N THR A 217 -11.24 11.01 5.75
CA THR A 217 -11.97 11.58 4.60
C THR A 217 -10.98 12.24 3.64
N SER A 218 -10.09 13.10 4.13
CA SER A 218 -9.06 13.75 3.30
C SER A 218 -8.13 12.70 2.68
N LEU A 219 -7.64 11.73 3.44
CA LEU A 219 -6.79 10.64 2.92
C LEU A 219 -7.46 9.84 1.79
N THR A 220 -8.74 9.52 1.93
CA THR A 220 -9.49 8.75 0.93
C THR A 220 -9.67 9.56 -0.34
N GLU A 221 -10.04 10.83 -0.22
CA GLU A 221 -10.25 11.71 -1.37
C GLU A 221 -8.93 12.00 -2.09
N ASP A 222 -7.85 12.30 -1.35
CA ASP A 222 -6.54 12.59 -1.92
C ASP A 222 -5.95 11.37 -2.62
N LEU A 223 -6.12 10.17 -2.05
CA LEU A 223 -5.73 8.92 -2.72
C LEU A 223 -6.56 8.70 -3.99
N ARG A 224 -7.88 8.90 -3.93
CA ARG A 224 -8.78 8.75 -5.09
C ARG A 224 -8.38 9.68 -6.24
N GLN A 225 -7.97 10.91 -5.93
CA GLN A 225 -7.51 11.88 -6.90
C GLN A 225 -6.04 11.69 -7.31
N SER A 226 -5.34 10.72 -6.71
CA SER A 226 -3.91 10.50 -6.93
C SER A 226 -3.05 11.73 -6.59
N LEU A 227 -3.40 12.43 -5.50
CA LEU A 227 -2.69 13.62 -5.00
C LEU A 227 -1.57 13.23 -4.02
N ILE A 228 -1.78 12.17 -3.27
CA ILE A 228 -0.83 11.63 -2.29
C ILE A 228 -0.54 10.16 -2.53
N VAL A 229 0.52 9.65 -1.92
CA VAL A 229 0.87 8.22 -1.87
C VAL A 229 0.98 7.79 -0.41
N PRO A 230 -0.02 7.14 0.17
CA PRO A 230 0.07 6.61 1.52
C PRO A 230 1.15 5.53 1.62
N VAL A 231 1.96 5.57 2.69
CA VAL A 231 3.08 4.66 2.89
C VAL A 231 2.87 3.83 4.15
N PHE A 232 2.98 2.51 3.96
CA PHE A 232 2.95 1.49 5.01
C PHE A 232 4.23 0.67 4.98
N PHE A 233 4.48 -0.09 6.04
CA PHE A 233 5.63 -0.98 6.07
C PHE A 233 5.31 -2.30 6.78
N GLY A 234 6.17 -3.30 6.56
CA GLY A 234 6.02 -4.59 7.21
C GLY A 234 7.02 -5.63 6.73
N SER A 235 6.73 -6.88 7.06
CA SER A 235 7.46 -8.05 6.56
C SER A 235 6.45 -9.08 6.07
N ALA A 236 6.34 -9.20 4.77
CA ALA A 236 5.45 -10.19 4.16
C ALA A 236 5.86 -11.61 4.54
N GLU A 237 7.14 -11.87 4.76
CA GLU A 237 7.63 -13.19 5.20
C GLU A 237 7.07 -13.58 6.57
N ASN A 238 6.99 -12.63 7.49
CA ASN A 238 6.52 -12.82 8.86
C ASN A 238 5.03 -12.48 9.06
N ASP A 239 4.29 -12.18 7.98
CA ASP A 239 2.89 -11.73 7.97
C ASP A 239 2.64 -10.42 8.77
N ASN A 240 3.69 -9.61 8.96
CA ASN A 240 3.65 -8.34 9.66
C ASN A 240 3.24 -7.19 8.73
N GLY A 241 2.38 -6.28 9.19
CA GLY A 241 1.91 -5.11 8.45
C GLY A 241 0.81 -5.40 7.40
N GLY A 242 0.70 -6.63 6.88
CA GLY A 242 -0.24 -6.97 5.82
C GLY A 242 -1.72 -6.76 6.18
N ARG A 243 -2.13 -7.04 7.42
CA ARG A 243 -3.50 -6.76 7.89
C ARG A 243 -3.80 -5.27 7.97
N ARG A 244 -2.81 -4.46 8.31
CA ARG A 244 -2.93 -3.01 8.32
C ARG A 244 -3.11 -2.47 6.89
N LEU A 245 -2.31 -2.99 5.95
CA LEU A 245 -2.47 -2.68 4.53
C LEU A 245 -3.86 -3.09 4.02
N LEU A 246 -4.33 -4.30 4.30
CA LEU A 246 -5.68 -4.75 3.91
C LEU A 246 -6.78 -3.85 4.48
N LYS A 247 -6.62 -3.37 5.71
CA LYS A 247 -7.56 -2.41 6.31
C LYS A 247 -7.56 -1.08 5.54
N ALA A 248 -6.38 -0.57 5.19
CA ALA A 248 -6.27 0.65 4.40
C ALA A 248 -6.90 0.47 3.00
N LEU A 249 -6.58 -0.61 2.30
CA LEU A 249 -7.19 -0.94 1.02
C LEU A 249 -8.72 -0.95 1.10
N ARG A 250 -9.27 -1.57 2.15
CA ARG A 250 -10.73 -1.67 2.32
C ARG A 250 -11.43 -0.33 2.57
N HIS A 251 -10.78 0.59 3.27
CA HIS A 251 -11.42 1.83 3.72
C HIS A 251 -11.06 3.06 2.88
N GLU A 252 -9.95 3.02 2.18
CA GLU A 252 -9.36 4.21 1.56
C GLU A 252 -9.24 4.08 0.04
N CYS A 253 -9.30 2.85 -0.52
CA CYS A 253 -9.21 2.69 -1.96
C CYS A 253 -10.48 3.13 -2.67
N PRO A 254 -10.35 3.74 -3.86
CA PRO A 254 -11.49 4.11 -4.68
C PRO A 254 -12.31 2.89 -5.11
N GLU A 255 -13.60 3.10 -5.31
CA GLU A 255 -14.50 2.09 -5.83
C GLU A 255 -14.29 1.86 -7.34
N VAL A 256 -14.74 0.71 -7.84
CA VAL A 256 -14.68 0.31 -9.26
C VAL A 256 -15.24 1.40 -10.19
N ALA A 257 -16.27 2.12 -9.75
CA ALA A 257 -16.87 3.22 -10.53
C ALA A 257 -15.86 4.34 -10.84
N ALA A 258 -14.99 4.68 -9.90
CA ALA A 258 -13.94 5.70 -10.12
C ALA A 258 -12.90 5.23 -11.14
N THR A 259 -12.56 3.94 -11.16
CA THR A 259 -11.67 3.36 -12.18
C THR A 259 -12.32 3.40 -13.55
N ALA A 260 -13.61 3.06 -13.66
CA ALA A 260 -14.35 3.14 -14.91
C ALA A 260 -14.39 4.57 -15.45
N GLU A 261 -14.61 5.56 -14.59
CA GLU A 261 -14.54 6.97 -14.95
C GLU A 261 -13.15 7.36 -15.44
N ARG A 262 -12.10 6.99 -14.71
CA ARG A 262 -10.69 7.21 -15.10
C ARG A 262 -10.36 6.62 -16.47
N LEU A 263 -10.90 5.44 -16.79
CA LEU A 263 -10.70 4.77 -18.08
C LEU A 263 -11.62 5.28 -19.18
N GLY A 264 -12.58 6.16 -18.87
CA GLY A 264 -13.57 6.64 -19.83
C GLY A 264 -14.51 5.55 -20.35
N ILE A 265 -14.81 4.54 -19.53
CA ILE A 265 -15.63 3.39 -19.90
C ILE A 265 -17.07 3.64 -19.44
N ASN A 266 -18.06 3.65 -20.35
CA ASN A 266 -19.47 3.72 -20.00
C ASN A 266 -20.27 2.48 -20.42
N SER A 267 -21.44 2.28 -19.84
CA SER A 267 -22.27 1.10 -20.03
C SER A 267 -22.90 0.91 -21.43
N THR A 268 -22.72 1.84 -22.35
CA THR A 268 -23.42 1.84 -23.64
C THR A 268 -22.55 1.44 -24.83
N GLY A 269 -21.31 1.02 -24.61
CA GLY A 269 -20.46 0.45 -25.66
C GLY A 269 -19.95 1.43 -26.74
N GLY A 270 -20.14 2.70 -26.59
CA GLY A 270 -19.60 3.73 -27.48
C GLY A 270 -18.19 4.18 -27.10
N THR A 271 -17.44 4.74 -28.00
CA THR A 271 -16.01 5.08 -27.82
C THR A 271 -15.70 6.40 -27.15
N HIS A 272 -16.67 7.04 -26.50
CA HIS A 272 -16.46 8.31 -25.80
C HIS A 272 -17.18 8.33 -24.47
N ASN A 273 -16.42 8.51 -23.40
CA ASN A 273 -16.88 8.68 -22.00
C ASN A 273 -17.74 7.52 -21.51
N HIS A 274 -17.11 6.41 -21.25
CA HIS A 274 -17.80 5.20 -20.89
C HIS A 274 -17.55 4.84 -19.42
N ILE A 275 -18.54 5.03 -18.59
CA ILE A 275 -18.57 4.57 -17.22
C ILE A 275 -19.22 3.21 -17.21
N ILE A 276 -18.50 2.18 -16.87
CA ILE A 276 -19.11 0.91 -16.46
C ILE A 276 -19.73 1.19 -15.10
N SER A 277 -21.06 1.30 -15.04
CA SER A 277 -21.73 1.24 -13.76
C SER A 277 -21.47 -0.16 -13.22
N GLY A 278 -20.63 -0.26 -12.19
CA GLY A 278 -20.46 -1.50 -11.46
C GLY A 278 -21.85 -1.98 -11.05
N SER A 279 -22.20 -3.21 -11.40
CA SER A 279 -23.36 -3.86 -10.85
C SER A 279 -23.22 -3.87 -9.34
N LYS A 280 -24.22 -3.30 -8.67
CA LYS A 280 -24.38 -3.39 -7.22
C LYS A 280 -24.46 -4.84 -6.77
#